data_6e59ca3e3bc4ba3a02816c98b1298e1e
#
_entry.id   6e59ca3e3bc4ba3a02816c98b1298e1e
#
_cell.length_a   1.000
_cell.length_b   1.000
_cell.length_c   1.000
_cell.angle_alpha   90.00
_cell.angle_beta   90.00
_cell.angle_gamma   90.00
#
_symmetry.space_group_name_H-M   'P 1'
#
loop_
_entity.id
_entity.type
_entity.pdbx_description
1 polymer ?
#
loop_
_entity_poly.entity_id
_entity_poly.type
_entity_poly.pdbx_seq_one_letter_code
_entity_poly.pdbx_strand_id
1 'polypeptide(L)'
;MAILAFQKPDKVLMLEADNFYGKFEFKPLEPGYGITVGNALRRVLLSSLEGYAISSIKIDGVKHEFDTIPGVKEDVTNIILNLKKVDLKQTVEETEFEKVTISVSGVEEFKAGDIGKALTGFEVLNPDLVICHLDSTASFQIELTVNKGRGWVPAEENQLPTDDINVIAIDSIYTPIKNVKYTVENFRVDQKTDYEKLIIEI
;
A
#
# COMPACT_ATOMS: atom_id res chain seq x y z
N MET A 1 -48.60 10.02 10.99
CA MET A 1 -47.53 10.47 10.11
C MET A 1 -46.99 9.26 9.37
N ALA A 2 -47.03 9.23 8.03
CA ALA A 2 -46.39 8.17 7.27
C ALA A 2 -44.87 8.32 7.43
N ILE A 3 -44.18 7.30 7.89
CA ILE A 3 -42.73 7.27 7.89
C ILE A 3 -42.33 7.24 6.41
N LEU A 4 -41.78 8.34 5.91
CA LEU A 4 -41.22 8.38 4.57
C LEU A 4 -40.12 7.32 4.47
N ALA A 5 -40.20 6.47 3.45
CA ALA A 5 -39.18 5.46 3.18
C ALA A 5 -37.85 6.18 2.94
N PHE A 6 -36.80 5.71 3.60
CA PHE A 6 -35.46 6.22 3.44
C PHE A 6 -34.98 6.03 1.99
N GLN A 7 -34.55 7.11 1.35
CA GLN A 7 -34.04 7.08 -0.01
C GLN A 7 -32.58 6.56 -0.01
N LYS A 8 -32.38 5.39 -0.52
CA LYS A 8 -31.03 4.82 -0.71
C LYS A 8 -30.48 5.26 -2.05
N PRO A 9 -29.15 5.38 -2.19
CA PRO A 9 -28.55 5.57 -3.50
C PRO A 9 -28.84 4.37 -4.39
N ASP A 10 -29.26 4.64 -5.62
CA ASP A 10 -29.64 3.57 -6.55
C ASP A 10 -28.42 2.75 -6.98
N LYS A 11 -27.29 3.42 -7.19
CA LYS A 11 -26.03 2.79 -7.59
C LYS A 11 -24.85 3.73 -7.33
N VAL A 12 -23.67 3.14 -7.27
CA VAL A 12 -22.40 3.85 -7.32
C VAL A 12 -21.99 4.01 -8.78
N LEU A 13 -21.75 5.24 -9.20
CA LEU A 13 -21.27 5.56 -10.54
C LEU A 13 -19.77 5.83 -10.47
N MET A 14 -18.99 5.10 -11.24
CA MET A 14 -17.58 5.40 -11.47
C MET A 14 -17.51 6.42 -12.61
N LEU A 15 -17.04 7.63 -12.32
CA LEU A 15 -16.94 8.73 -13.28
C LEU A 15 -15.62 8.68 -14.04
N GLU A 16 -14.54 8.43 -13.32
CA GLU A 16 -13.18 8.34 -13.84
C GLU A 16 -12.45 7.21 -13.11
N ALA A 17 -11.61 6.48 -13.81
CA ALA A 17 -10.70 5.51 -13.23
C ALA A 17 -9.47 5.33 -14.10
N ASP A 18 -8.30 5.34 -13.49
CA ASP A 18 -7.04 4.89 -14.04
C ASP A 18 -6.32 3.97 -13.04
N ASN A 19 -5.05 3.65 -13.27
CA ASN A 19 -4.30 2.75 -12.42
C ASN A 19 -4.02 3.31 -11.02
N PHE A 20 -4.12 4.62 -10.81
CA PHE A 20 -3.73 5.32 -9.57
C PHE A 20 -4.80 6.27 -9.04
N TYR A 21 -5.91 6.42 -9.74
CA TYR A 21 -6.96 7.36 -9.40
C TYR A 21 -8.33 6.80 -9.73
N GLY A 22 -9.29 7.01 -8.83
CA GLY A 22 -10.68 6.67 -9.04
C GLY A 22 -11.61 7.77 -8.51
N LYS A 23 -12.63 8.13 -9.31
CA LYS A 23 -13.66 9.09 -8.93
C LYS A 23 -15.03 8.44 -8.98
N PHE A 24 -15.72 8.44 -7.86
CA PHE A 24 -16.99 7.76 -7.66
C PHE A 24 -18.06 8.73 -7.21
N GLU A 25 -19.28 8.53 -7.67
CA GLU A 25 -20.46 9.33 -7.35
C GLU A 25 -21.53 8.46 -6.72
N PHE A 26 -22.10 8.93 -5.60
CA PHE A 26 -23.21 8.32 -4.87
C PHE A 26 -24.36 9.32 -4.85
N LYS A 27 -25.48 8.97 -5.45
CA LYS A 27 -26.70 9.77 -5.47
C LYS A 27 -27.96 8.94 -5.73
N PRO A 28 -29.16 9.39 -5.26
CA PRO A 28 -29.36 10.47 -4.29
C PRO A 28 -29.05 10.02 -2.87
N LEU A 29 -28.68 10.96 -2.01
CA LEU A 29 -28.54 10.78 -0.57
C LEU A 29 -29.49 11.75 0.16
N GLU A 30 -30.04 11.32 1.28
CA GLU A 30 -30.82 12.20 2.16
C GLU A 30 -29.94 13.32 2.74
N PRO A 31 -30.52 14.50 3.07
CA PRO A 31 -29.78 15.61 3.63
C PRO A 31 -28.93 15.23 4.85
N GLY A 32 -27.66 15.61 4.86
CA GLY A 32 -26.68 15.32 5.92
C GLY A 32 -26.01 13.95 5.81
N TYR A 33 -26.51 13.04 4.96
CA TYR A 33 -25.89 11.71 4.80
C TYR A 33 -24.61 11.75 3.98
N GLY A 34 -24.47 12.71 3.07
CA GLY A 34 -23.25 12.84 2.25
C GLY A 34 -22.00 12.99 3.10
N ILE A 35 -22.04 13.85 4.12
CA ILE A 35 -20.90 14.04 5.05
C ILE A 35 -20.67 12.78 5.90
N THR A 36 -21.74 12.17 6.42
CA THR A 36 -21.65 10.98 7.27
C THR A 36 -21.05 9.79 6.50
N VAL A 37 -21.59 9.52 5.32
CA VAL A 37 -21.13 8.41 4.47
C VAL A 37 -19.71 8.70 3.94
N GLY A 38 -19.46 9.93 3.48
CA GLY A 38 -18.17 10.35 2.95
C GLY A 38 -17.05 10.22 3.98
N ASN A 39 -17.28 10.67 5.21
CA ASN A 39 -16.31 10.53 6.29
C ASN A 39 -16.11 9.06 6.72
N ALA A 40 -17.19 8.28 6.80
CA ALA A 40 -17.10 6.86 7.13
C ALA A 40 -16.29 6.09 6.07
N LEU A 41 -16.60 6.27 4.79
CA LEU A 41 -15.88 5.65 3.69
C LEU A 41 -14.41 6.09 3.65
N ARG A 42 -14.14 7.39 3.82
CA ARG A 42 -12.77 7.88 3.89
C ARG A 42 -11.97 7.17 4.98
N ARG A 43 -12.52 7.02 6.17
CA ARG A 43 -11.84 6.35 7.28
C ARG A 43 -11.59 4.88 6.99
N VAL A 44 -12.59 4.17 6.46
CA VAL A 44 -12.46 2.74 6.11
C VAL A 44 -11.42 2.55 5.03
N LEU A 45 -11.45 3.35 3.97
CA LEU A 45 -10.50 3.27 2.85
C LEU A 45 -9.05 3.51 3.29
N LEU A 46 -8.82 4.46 4.20
CA LEU A 46 -7.47 4.81 4.67
C LEU A 46 -6.90 3.87 5.74
N SER A 47 -7.70 3.03 6.38
CA SER A 47 -7.21 2.26 7.54
C SER A 47 -7.62 0.80 7.58
N SER A 48 -8.64 0.39 6.83
CA SER A 48 -9.26 -0.92 7.04
C SER A 48 -9.11 -1.89 5.89
N LEU A 49 -8.57 -1.44 4.76
CA LEU A 49 -8.27 -2.32 3.63
C LEU A 49 -7.01 -3.12 3.92
N GLU A 50 -7.06 -4.37 3.50
CA GLU A 50 -5.91 -5.27 3.53
C GLU A 50 -4.95 -4.94 2.39
N GLY A 51 -3.68 -5.16 2.62
CA GLY A 51 -2.63 -4.99 1.62
C GLY A 51 -1.40 -5.82 1.95
N TYR A 52 -0.35 -5.62 1.19
CA TYR A 52 0.88 -6.39 1.27
C TYR A 52 2.05 -5.43 1.41
N ALA A 53 3.01 -5.80 2.26
CA ALA A 53 4.21 -5.00 2.48
C ALA A 53 5.38 -5.90 2.86
N ILE A 54 6.60 -5.36 2.72
CA ILE A 54 7.81 -5.96 3.22
C ILE A 54 7.87 -5.71 4.72
N SER A 55 7.93 -6.77 5.53
CA SER A 55 7.91 -6.70 7.00
C SER A 55 9.29 -6.87 7.63
N SER A 56 10.19 -7.57 6.96
CA SER A 56 11.56 -7.72 7.43
C SER A 56 12.55 -7.93 6.28
N ILE A 57 13.81 -7.58 6.55
CA ILE A 57 14.94 -7.82 5.66
C ILE A 57 16.08 -8.47 6.42
N LYS A 58 16.90 -9.20 5.68
CA LYS A 58 18.19 -9.67 6.13
C LYS A 58 19.19 -9.47 5.00
N ILE A 59 20.29 -8.78 5.26
CA ILE A 59 21.34 -8.52 4.28
C ILE A 59 22.63 -9.10 4.81
N ASP A 60 23.32 -9.83 3.97
CA ASP A 60 24.59 -10.45 4.35
C ASP A 60 25.64 -9.39 4.71
N GLY A 61 26.23 -9.57 5.91
CA GLY A 61 27.24 -8.65 6.44
C GLY A 61 26.67 -7.43 7.19
N VAL A 62 25.36 -7.21 7.17
CA VAL A 62 24.67 -6.12 7.89
C VAL A 62 24.10 -6.63 9.21
N LYS A 63 24.28 -5.85 10.28
CA LYS A 63 23.84 -6.21 11.64
C LYS A 63 22.71 -5.33 12.16
N HIS A 64 22.56 -4.13 11.66
CA HIS A 64 21.55 -3.16 12.09
C HIS A 64 21.24 -2.15 10.97
N GLU A 65 20.15 -1.44 11.11
CA GLU A 65 19.62 -0.49 10.12
C GLU A 65 20.53 0.72 9.83
N PHE A 66 21.49 1.03 10.69
CA PHE A 66 22.44 2.14 10.52
C PHE A 66 23.76 1.69 9.89
N ASP A 67 23.84 0.48 9.40
CA ASP A 67 25.02 -0.08 8.76
C ASP A 67 25.12 0.36 7.28
N THR A 68 26.25 0.07 6.67
CA THR A 68 26.52 0.36 5.25
C THR A 68 26.96 -0.90 4.53
N ILE A 69 26.65 -1.00 3.23
CA ILE A 69 27.05 -2.12 2.39
C ILE A 69 28.21 -1.65 1.51
N PRO A 70 29.37 -2.35 1.50
CA PRO A 70 30.50 -1.97 0.65
C PRO A 70 30.11 -1.93 -0.83
N GLY A 71 30.43 -0.80 -1.49
CA GLY A 71 30.11 -0.58 -2.90
C GLY A 71 28.66 -0.21 -3.20
N VAL A 72 27.81 -0.01 -2.19
CA VAL A 72 26.45 0.55 -2.33
C VAL A 72 26.47 2.00 -1.87
N LYS A 73 25.83 2.87 -2.64
CA LYS A 73 25.81 4.31 -2.39
C LYS A 73 24.92 4.68 -1.21
N GLU A 74 23.78 4.03 -1.10
CA GLU A 74 22.78 4.23 -0.04
C GLU A 74 23.17 3.42 1.20
N ASP A 75 22.89 3.97 2.37
CA ASP A 75 22.94 3.24 3.64
C ASP A 75 21.72 2.29 3.77
N VAL A 76 21.78 1.38 4.72
CA VAL A 76 20.69 0.41 4.95
C VAL A 76 19.39 1.11 5.32
N THR A 77 19.43 2.23 6.04
CA THR A 77 18.24 3.03 6.36
C THR A 77 17.55 3.55 5.09
N ASN A 78 18.32 4.08 4.14
CA ASN A 78 17.77 4.54 2.87
C ASN A 78 17.22 3.40 2.02
N ILE A 79 17.89 2.24 2.01
CA ILE A 79 17.39 1.02 1.36
C ILE A 79 16.02 0.62 1.95
N ILE A 80 15.90 0.60 3.28
CA ILE A 80 14.63 0.31 3.98
C ILE A 80 13.55 1.32 3.57
N LEU A 81 13.86 2.61 3.56
CA LEU A 81 12.90 3.66 3.15
C LEU A 81 12.44 3.51 1.70
N ASN A 82 13.30 3.02 0.81
CA ASN A 82 12.92 2.74 -0.57
C ASN A 82 12.12 1.44 -0.67
N LEU A 83 12.46 0.39 0.08
CA LEU A 83 11.70 -0.85 0.13
C LEU A 83 10.25 -0.64 0.61
N LYS A 84 10.02 0.28 1.56
CA LYS A 84 8.67 0.67 2.01
C LYS A 84 7.79 1.30 0.93
N LYS A 85 8.38 1.78 -0.17
CA LYS A 85 7.66 2.37 -1.31
C LYS A 85 7.30 1.33 -2.38
N VAL A 86 7.70 0.08 -2.22
CA VAL A 86 7.36 -0.99 -3.17
C VAL A 86 5.90 -1.33 -3.02
N ASP A 87 5.14 -1.14 -4.09
CA ASP A 87 3.72 -1.46 -4.14
C ASP A 87 3.54 -2.90 -4.63
N LEU A 88 2.91 -3.72 -3.80
CA LEU A 88 2.74 -5.17 -4.01
C LEU A 88 1.28 -5.53 -4.22
N LYS A 89 1.03 -6.44 -5.14
CA LYS A 89 -0.28 -7.03 -5.41
C LYS A 89 -0.18 -8.55 -5.38
N GLN A 90 -1.10 -9.20 -4.69
CA GLN A 90 -1.21 -10.66 -4.68
C GLN A 90 -1.66 -11.18 -6.06
N THR A 91 -0.98 -12.19 -6.57
CA THR A 91 -1.32 -12.86 -7.83
C THR A 91 -1.86 -14.27 -7.61
N VAL A 92 -1.45 -14.93 -6.53
CA VAL A 92 -1.89 -16.29 -6.18
C VAL A 92 -2.77 -16.21 -4.94
N GLU A 93 -4.02 -16.65 -5.06
CA GLU A 93 -4.95 -16.73 -3.93
C GLU A 93 -4.34 -17.60 -2.81
N GLU A 94 -4.56 -17.20 -1.55
CA GLU A 94 -4.07 -17.86 -0.33
C GLU A 94 -2.59 -17.65 0.01
N THR A 95 -1.81 -16.89 -0.78
CA THR A 95 -0.43 -16.54 -0.40
C THR A 95 -0.46 -15.34 0.55
N GLU A 96 -0.42 -15.59 1.85
CA GLU A 96 -0.39 -14.53 2.86
C GLU A 96 1.03 -14.12 3.28
N PHE A 97 2.01 -14.97 2.98
CA PHE A 97 3.39 -14.82 3.39
C PHE A 97 4.33 -15.41 2.32
N GLU A 98 5.38 -14.68 1.97
CA GLU A 98 6.44 -15.17 1.10
C GLU A 98 7.80 -14.62 1.55
N LYS A 99 8.80 -15.50 1.58
CA LYS A 99 10.18 -15.16 1.88
C LYS A 99 11.03 -15.43 0.64
N VAL A 100 11.76 -14.42 0.22
CA VAL A 100 12.56 -14.49 -1.01
C VAL A 100 13.98 -14.02 -0.76
N THR A 101 14.94 -14.71 -1.35
CA THR A 101 16.35 -14.36 -1.31
C THR A 101 16.82 -13.94 -2.69
N ILE A 102 17.44 -12.77 -2.79
CA ILE A 102 17.89 -12.16 -4.03
C ILE A 102 19.39 -11.90 -3.93
N SER A 103 20.13 -12.38 -4.93
CA SER A 103 21.57 -12.05 -5.07
C SER A 103 21.71 -10.91 -6.05
N VAL A 104 22.26 -9.80 -5.58
CA VAL A 104 22.47 -8.58 -6.37
C VAL A 104 23.96 -8.46 -6.68
N SER A 105 24.30 -8.49 -7.97
CA SER A 105 25.69 -8.36 -8.44
C SER A 105 25.74 -7.93 -9.90
N GLY A 106 26.78 -7.14 -10.27
CA GLY A 106 27.03 -6.78 -11.66
C GLY A 106 25.99 -5.85 -12.30
N VAL A 107 25.21 -5.14 -11.50
CA VAL A 107 24.21 -4.14 -11.92
C VAL A 107 24.54 -2.80 -11.29
N GLU A 108 24.24 -1.71 -11.99
CA GLU A 108 24.42 -0.35 -11.45
C GLU A 108 23.28 0.09 -10.54
N GLU A 109 22.09 -0.49 -10.74
CA GLU A 109 20.89 -0.18 -9.97
C GLU A 109 20.17 -1.46 -9.57
N PHE A 110 19.80 -1.59 -8.31
CA PHE A 110 18.86 -2.60 -7.84
C PHE A 110 17.45 -1.98 -7.79
N LYS A 111 16.53 -2.58 -8.52
CA LYS A 111 15.16 -2.07 -8.70
C LYS A 111 14.12 -2.98 -8.07
N ALA A 112 12.96 -2.41 -7.78
CA ALA A 112 11.79 -3.16 -7.30
C ALA A 112 11.36 -4.26 -8.28
N GLY A 113 11.57 -4.07 -9.59
CA GLY A 113 11.35 -5.10 -10.61
C GLY A 113 12.19 -6.36 -10.44
N ASP A 114 13.38 -6.25 -9.85
CA ASP A 114 14.22 -7.42 -9.56
C ASP A 114 13.66 -8.22 -8.39
N ILE A 115 13.03 -7.56 -7.44
CA ILE A 115 12.26 -8.21 -6.36
C ILE A 115 11.07 -8.96 -6.97
N GLY A 116 10.34 -8.33 -7.89
CA GLY A 116 9.19 -8.94 -8.56
C GLY A 116 9.52 -10.20 -9.37
N LYS A 117 10.73 -10.28 -9.94
CA LYS A 117 11.19 -11.51 -10.65
C LYS A 117 11.43 -12.70 -9.71
N ALA A 118 11.76 -12.43 -8.47
CA ALA A 118 12.05 -13.45 -7.47
C ALA A 118 10.79 -13.90 -6.70
N LEU A 119 9.78 -13.03 -6.61
CA LEU A 119 8.48 -13.33 -5.98
C LEU A 119 7.63 -14.22 -6.89
N THR A 120 6.90 -15.15 -6.31
CA THR A 120 5.99 -16.07 -7.00
C THR A 120 4.51 -15.77 -6.72
N GLY A 121 4.20 -15.39 -5.49
CA GLY A 121 2.84 -15.09 -5.05
C GLY A 121 2.42 -13.63 -5.18
N PHE A 122 3.38 -12.74 -5.48
CA PHE A 122 3.16 -11.30 -5.54
C PHE A 122 3.74 -10.68 -6.80
N GLU A 123 3.08 -9.66 -7.29
CA GLU A 123 3.51 -8.80 -8.39
C GLU A 123 3.90 -7.42 -7.86
N VAL A 124 4.99 -6.87 -8.37
CA VAL A 124 5.42 -5.49 -8.07
C VAL A 124 4.78 -4.54 -9.08
N LEU A 125 4.00 -3.58 -8.59
CA LEU A 125 3.26 -2.64 -9.41
C LEU A 125 4.11 -1.44 -9.90
N ASN A 126 5.22 -1.16 -9.22
CA ASN A 126 6.16 -0.06 -9.53
C ASN A 126 7.58 -0.57 -9.79
N PRO A 127 7.81 -1.38 -10.86
CA PRO A 127 9.07 -2.08 -11.10
C PRO A 127 10.27 -1.14 -11.35
N ASP A 128 10.04 0.09 -11.80
CA ASP A 128 11.09 1.07 -12.10
C ASP A 128 11.64 1.79 -10.86
N LEU A 129 11.05 1.55 -9.68
CA LEU A 129 11.51 2.14 -8.43
C LEU A 129 12.93 1.65 -8.12
N VAL A 130 13.89 2.57 -8.03
CA VAL A 130 15.26 2.27 -7.63
C VAL A 130 15.34 2.12 -6.11
N ILE A 131 15.87 0.99 -5.66
CA ILE A 131 16.07 0.69 -4.24
C ILE A 131 17.44 1.19 -3.79
N CYS A 132 18.50 0.86 -4.55
CA CYS A 132 19.84 1.38 -4.31
C CYS A 132 20.70 1.35 -5.58
N HIS A 133 21.79 2.15 -5.57
CA HIS A 133 22.81 2.19 -6.60
C HIS A 133 24.05 1.44 -6.16
N LEU A 134 24.63 0.67 -7.09
CA LEU A 134 25.77 -0.18 -6.83
C LEU A 134 26.98 0.23 -7.68
N ASP A 135 28.17 0.08 -7.12
CA ASP A 135 29.41 0.10 -7.88
C ASP A 135 29.59 -1.25 -8.59
N SER A 136 30.37 -1.29 -9.66
CA SER A 136 30.64 -2.46 -10.49
C SER A 136 31.21 -3.67 -9.71
N THR A 137 31.80 -3.41 -8.54
CA THR A 137 32.38 -4.44 -7.65
C THR A 137 31.45 -4.88 -6.53
N ALA A 138 30.32 -4.20 -6.35
CA ALA A 138 29.38 -4.49 -5.27
C ALA A 138 28.66 -5.81 -5.53
N SER A 139 28.57 -6.63 -4.48
CA SER A 139 27.79 -7.85 -4.47
C SER A 139 27.26 -8.09 -3.06
N PHE A 140 25.98 -8.31 -2.93
CA PHE A 140 25.34 -8.67 -1.67
C PHE A 140 24.13 -9.57 -1.90
N GLN A 141 23.73 -10.25 -0.85
CA GLN A 141 22.50 -11.03 -0.82
C GLN A 141 21.51 -10.37 0.15
N ILE A 142 20.28 -10.22 -0.32
CA ILE A 142 19.17 -9.70 0.49
C ILE A 142 18.05 -10.73 0.54
N GLU A 143 17.59 -11.01 1.74
CA GLU A 143 16.39 -11.78 1.99
C GLU A 143 15.28 -10.82 2.40
N LEU A 144 14.12 -10.94 1.78
CA LEU A 144 12.95 -10.10 2.02
C LEU A 144 11.80 -10.98 2.48
N THR A 145 11.05 -10.51 3.45
CA THR A 145 9.81 -11.14 3.89
C THR A 145 8.64 -10.24 3.52
N VAL A 146 7.75 -10.75 2.69
CA VAL A 146 6.48 -10.10 2.33
C VAL A 146 5.37 -10.76 3.09
N ASN A 147 4.48 -9.99 3.68
CA ASN A 147 3.30 -10.51 4.35
C ASN A 147 2.06 -9.64 4.09
N LYS A 148 0.91 -10.20 4.43
CA LYS A 148 -0.40 -9.55 4.40
C LYS A 148 -0.68 -8.89 5.73
N GLY A 149 -1.26 -7.70 5.70
CA GLY A 149 -1.65 -6.97 6.89
C GLY A 149 -2.69 -5.90 6.62
N ARG A 150 -2.91 -5.04 7.62
CA ARG A 150 -3.89 -3.96 7.55
C ARG A 150 -3.34 -2.73 8.26
N GLY A 151 -3.55 -1.56 7.63
CA GLY A 151 -3.14 -0.29 8.21
C GLY A 151 -1.62 -0.15 8.28
N TRP A 152 -1.12 0.27 9.42
CA TRP A 152 0.30 0.41 9.74
C TRP A 152 0.67 -0.48 10.94
N VAL A 153 1.77 -1.20 10.81
CA VAL A 153 2.31 -2.08 11.86
C VAL A 153 3.74 -1.64 12.15
N PRO A 154 4.10 -1.34 13.40
CA PRO A 154 5.45 -0.96 13.78
C PRO A 154 6.43 -2.14 13.66
N ALA A 155 7.73 -1.84 13.52
CA ALA A 155 8.79 -2.82 13.36
C ALA A 155 8.84 -3.83 14.54
N GLU A 156 8.59 -3.35 15.76
CA GLU A 156 8.59 -4.18 16.97
C GLU A 156 7.53 -5.29 16.94
N GLU A 157 6.39 -5.05 16.28
CA GLU A 157 5.33 -6.06 16.11
C GLU A 157 5.63 -7.02 14.95
N ASN A 158 6.44 -6.60 13.97
CA ASN A 158 6.90 -7.44 12.87
C ASN A 158 8.07 -8.36 13.27
N GLN A 159 8.72 -8.10 14.41
CA GLN A 159 9.83 -8.91 14.88
C GLN A 159 9.31 -10.19 15.54
N LEU A 160 9.67 -11.34 14.98
CA LEU A 160 9.30 -12.62 15.54
C LEU A 160 10.35 -13.11 16.54
N PRO A 161 9.95 -13.76 17.65
CA PRO A 161 10.88 -14.32 18.65
C PRO A 161 11.82 -15.39 18.09
N THR A 162 11.49 -15.95 16.91
CA THR A 162 12.24 -16.98 16.20
C THR A 162 13.18 -16.43 15.14
N ASP A 163 13.17 -15.11 14.92
CA ASP A 163 14.02 -14.49 13.92
C ASP A 163 15.50 -14.54 14.30
N ASP A 164 16.35 -14.70 13.31
CA ASP A 164 17.79 -14.55 13.47
C ASP A 164 18.14 -13.14 13.96
N ILE A 165 19.19 -13.02 14.74
CA ILE A 165 19.67 -11.74 15.29
C ILE A 165 20.02 -10.70 14.20
N ASN A 166 20.26 -11.15 12.97
CA ASN A 166 20.60 -10.31 11.82
C ASN A 166 19.37 -9.95 10.97
N VAL A 167 18.17 -10.36 11.36
CA VAL A 167 16.93 -9.95 10.69
C VAL A 167 16.54 -8.58 11.22
N ILE A 168 16.40 -7.63 10.31
CA ILE A 168 15.96 -6.27 10.61
C ILE A 168 14.45 -6.20 10.30
N ALA A 169 13.64 -6.07 11.33
CA ALA A 169 12.22 -5.83 11.19
C ALA A 169 11.97 -4.41 10.68
N ILE A 170 10.99 -4.25 9.83
CA ILE A 170 10.63 -2.96 9.20
C ILE A 170 9.18 -2.64 9.58
N ASP A 171 8.90 -1.37 9.90
CA ASP A 171 7.52 -0.91 10.01
C ASP A 171 6.85 -0.96 8.63
N SER A 172 5.68 -1.56 8.58
CA SER A 172 4.98 -1.90 7.34
C SER A 172 3.73 -1.09 7.17
N ILE A 173 3.56 -0.53 5.96
CA ILE A 173 2.36 0.20 5.54
C ILE A 173 1.60 -0.70 4.58
N TYR A 174 0.53 -1.34 5.06
CA TYR A 174 -0.28 -2.26 4.27
C TYR A 174 -1.39 -1.58 3.49
N THR A 175 -1.76 -0.35 3.87
CA THR A 175 -2.86 0.37 3.22
C THR A 175 -2.54 0.69 1.76
N PRO A 176 -3.32 0.16 0.79
CA PRO A 176 -3.07 0.43 -0.63
C PRO A 176 -3.47 1.86 -1.05
N ILE A 177 -4.32 2.52 -0.26
CA ILE A 177 -4.86 3.84 -0.57
C ILE A 177 -4.07 4.91 0.16
N LYS A 178 -3.50 5.84 -0.60
CA LYS A 178 -2.65 6.93 -0.08
C LYS A 178 -3.44 8.21 0.22
N ASN A 179 -4.52 8.48 -0.53
CA ASN A 179 -5.33 9.68 -0.34
C ASN A 179 -6.80 9.41 -0.64
N VAL A 180 -7.68 10.02 0.15
CA VAL A 180 -9.13 10.02 -0.10
C VAL A 180 -9.67 11.40 0.15
N LYS A 181 -10.31 11.97 -0.85
CA LYS A 181 -11.02 13.24 -0.78
C LYS A 181 -12.49 13.00 -1.06
N TYR A 182 -13.37 13.67 -0.34
CA TYR A 182 -14.79 13.66 -0.67
C TYR A 182 -15.37 15.05 -0.69
N THR A 183 -16.38 15.24 -1.54
CA THR A 183 -17.13 16.48 -1.70
C THR A 183 -18.61 16.16 -1.71
N VAL A 184 -19.41 16.98 -1.04
CA VAL A 184 -20.87 16.87 -1.02
C VAL A 184 -21.47 18.04 -1.77
N GLU A 185 -22.34 17.74 -2.71
CA GLU A 185 -23.04 18.73 -3.53
C GLU A 185 -24.54 18.53 -3.41
N ASN A 186 -25.32 19.62 -3.56
CA ASN A 186 -26.76 19.52 -3.61
C ASN A 186 -27.21 18.78 -4.88
N PHE A 187 -28.19 17.93 -4.74
CA PHE A 187 -28.77 17.16 -5.84
C PHE A 187 -30.28 17.29 -5.85
N ARG A 188 -30.85 17.50 -7.03
CA ARG A 188 -32.29 17.64 -7.22
C ARG A 188 -32.91 16.32 -7.63
N VAL A 189 -33.95 15.90 -6.92
CA VAL A 189 -34.83 14.78 -7.28
C VAL A 189 -36.24 15.31 -7.45
N ASP A 190 -36.74 15.31 -8.64
CA ASP A 190 -38.04 15.89 -9.02
C ASP A 190 -38.22 17.36 -8.59
N GLN A 191 -39.11 17.64 -7.66
CA GLN A 191 -39.37 18.97 -7.12
C GLN A 191 -38.57 19.30 -5.86
N LYS A 192 -37.88 18.33 -5.25
CA LYS A 192 -37.06 18.49 -4.05
C LYS A 192 -35.61 18.76 -4.43
N THR A 193 -35.03 19.78 -3.83
CA THR A 193 -33.65 20.26 -4.10
C THR A 193 -32.68 20.00 -2.95
N ASP A 194 -33.12 19.32 -1.92
CA ASP A 194 -32.44 19.14 -0.62
C ASP A 194 -31.71 17.79 -0.52
N TYR A 195 -31.73 16.96 -1.56
CA TYR A 195 -30.92 15.76 -1.63
C TYR A 195 -29.44 16.11 -1.86
N GLU A 196 -28.59 15.17 -1.50
CA GLU A 196 -27.14 15.31 -1.63
C GLU A 196 -26.57 14.32 -2.65
N LYS A 197 -25.48 14.73 -3.24
CA LYS A 197 -24.62 13.92 -4.10
C LYS A 197 -23.22 13.89 -3.46
N LEU A 198 -22.74 12.72 -3.15
CA LEU A 198 -21.39 12.51 -2.63
C LEU A 198 -20.46 12.11 -3.76
N ILE A 199 -19.37 12.83 -3.90
CA ILE A 199 -18.27 12.52 -4.82
C ILE A 199 -17.07 12.10 -3.98
N ILE A 200 -16.48 10.96 -4.28
CA ILE A 200 -15.27 10.46 -3.61
C ILE A 200 -14.17 10.30 -4.66
N GLU A 201 -13.01 10.86 -4.36
CA GLU A 201 -11.78 10.75 -5.12
C GLU A 201 -10.77 9.94 -4.29
N ILE A 202 -10.24 8.90 -4.90
CA ILE A 202 -9.34 7.91 -4.24
C ILE A 202 -8.07 7.81 -5.05
#